data_7a505e4f0c08f105ec18e84298f07d47
#
_entry.id   7a505e4f0c08f105ec18e84298f07d47
#
_cell.length_a   1.000
_cell.length_b   1.000
_cell.length_c   1.000
_cell.angle_alpha   90.00
_cell.angle_beta   90.00
_cell.angle_gamma   90.00
#
_symmetry.space_group_name_H-M   'P 1'
#
loop_
_entity.id
_entity.type
_entity.pdbx_description
1 polymer ?
#
loop_
_entity_poly.entity_id
_entity_poly.type
_entity_poly.pdbx_seq_one_letter_code
_entity_poly.pdbx_strand_id
1 'polypeptide(L)'
;LASQGVYKGDRVIIYMPMIPEAVIAMLACARIGAIHSVVFGGFASNELASRIDDSKAKLLVTASCGFEPGRTVEYKPLVDEAVKQASHKIDKMILFQRPGHEVKLNAPMEVSWEEVVSNASDADCVEMNSNEFAYILYTSGTTGTPKGIVRDIGGHIVALKWTMKNIYNIDSDDIWWSASDIGWIVGHSYIVYAPLFKGCTTVLF
;
A
#
# COMPACT_ATOMS: atom_id res chain seq x y z
N LEU A 1 -7.18 -0.39 -10.83
CA LEU A 1 -7.90 -1.06 -9.73
C LEU A 1 -9.37 -1.27 -10.08
N ALA A 2 -10.10 -0.23 -10.50
CA ALA A 2 -11.54 -0.35 -10.85
C ALA A 2 -11.80 -1.42 -11.93
N SER A 3 -10.97 -1.48 -12.99
CA SER A 3 -11.06 -2.51 -14.03
C SER A 3 -10.78 -3.94 -13.52
N GLN A 4 -10.16 -4.06 -12.34
CA GLN A 4 -9.93 -5.33 -11.66
C GLN A 4 -11.01 -5.63 -10.60
N GLY A 5 -12.12 -4.89 -10.61
CA GLY A 5 -13.27 -5.12 -9.75
C GLY A 5 -13.15 -4.53 -8.33
N VAL A 6 -12.21 -3.61 -8.09
CA VAL A 6 -12.07 -2.92 -6.79
C VAL A 6 -12.94 -1.68 -6.77
N TYR A 7 -13.78 -1.55 -5.75
CA TYR A 7 -14.69 -0.44 -5.55
C TYR A 7 -14.54 0.17 -4.16
N LYS A 8 -15.27 1.26 -3.90
CA LYS A 8 -15.34 1.94 -2.60
C LYS A 8 -15.60 0.95 -1.46
N GLY A 9 -14.75 0.99 -0.43
CA GLY A 9 -14.84 0.11 0.74
C GLY A 9 -14.19 -1.26 0.59
N ASP A 10 -13.76 -1.68 -0.61
CA ASP A 10 -12.97 -2.89 -0.80
C ASP A 10 -11.57 -2.72 -0.19
N ARG A 11 -10.99 -3.82 0.32
CA ARG A 11 -9.64 -3.81 0.90
C ARG A 11 -8.63 -4.30 -0.12
N VAL A 12 -7.52 -3.56 -0.19
CA VAL A 12 -6.39 -3.85 -1.08
C VAL A 12 -5.13 -3.96 -0.23
N ILE A 13 -4.45 -5.11 -0.29
CA ILE A 13 -3.12 -5.24 0.32
C ILE A 13 -2.07 -4.76 -0.67
N ILE A 14 -1.11 -3.98 -0.17
CA ILE A 14 0.06 -3.55 -0.91
C ILE A 14 1.29 -4.12 -0.20
N TYR A 15 1.93 -5.11 -0.83
CA TYR A 15 3.15 -5.76 -0.34
C TYR A 15 4.26 -5.56 -1.37
N MET A 16 4.93 -4.43 -1.28
CA MET A 16 5.90 -3.94 -2.25
C MET A 16 7.13 -3.34 -1.54
N PRO A 17 8.28 -3.27 -2.22
CA PRO A 17 9.41 -2.49 -1.72
C PRO A 17 9.10 -0.99 -1.78
N MET A 18 10.02 -0.17 -1.26
CA MET A 18 9.95 1.29 -1.29
C MET A 18 10.17 1.84 -2.71
N ILE A 19 9.16 1.71 -3.56
CA ILE A 19 9.17 2.14 -4.97
C ILE A 19 7.97 3.03 -5.29
N PRO A 20 8.07 3.89 -6.34
CA PRO A 20 6.97 4.78 -6.72
C PRO A 20 5.63 4.06 -6.96
N GLU A 21 5.66 2.85 -7.48
CA GLU A 21 4.47 2.03 -7.77
C GLU A 21 3.68 1.70 -6.48
N ALA A 22 4.37 1.54 -5.34
CA ALA A 22 3.69 1.34 -4.06
C ALA A 22 2.89 2.59 -3.65
N VAL A 23 3.47 3.78 -3.82
CA VAL A 23 2.80 5.06 -3.56
C VAL A 23 1.63 5.28 -4.53
N ILE A 24 1.83 4.96 -5.81
CA ILE A 24 0.78 5.03 -6.83
C ILE A 24 -0.39 4.11 -6.45
N ALA A 25 -0.12 2.89 -5.99
CA ALA A 25 -1.17 1.97 -5.54
C ALA A 25 -1.95 2.51 -4.34
N MET A 26 -1.26 3.12 -3.35
CA MET A 26 -1.89 3.77 -2.19
C MET A 26 -2.83 4.91 -2.63
N LEU A 27 -2.35 5.80 -3.49
CA LEU A 27 -3.11 6.95 -3.99
C LEU A 27 -4.27 6.51 -4.91
N ALA A 28 -4.07 5.47 -5.71
CA ALA A 28 -5.13 4.88 -6.52
C ALA A 28 -6.27 4.32 -5.66
N CYS A 29 -5.95 3.65 -4.54
CA CYS A 29 -6.96 3.21 -3.57
C CYS A 29 -7.72 4.41 -2.98
N ALA A 30 -7.00 5.44 -2.53
CA ALA A 30 -7.61 6.63 -1.96
C ALA A 30 -8.55 7.32 -2.97
N ARG A 31 -8.18 7.39 -4.26
CA ARG A 31 -8.97 8.03 -5.31
C ARG A 31 -10.32 7.36 -5.55
N ILE A 32 -10.38 6.04 -5.47
CA ILE A 32 -11.63 5.26 -5.67
C ILE A 32 -12.35 4.89 -4.38
N GLY A 33 -11.87 5.39 -3.23
CA GLY A 33 -12.44 5.09 -1.91
C GLY A 33 -12.22 3.66 -1.43
N ALA A 34 -11.24 2.93 -1.98
CA ALA A 34 -10.82 1.63 -1.48
C ALA A 34 -9.92 1.79 -0.25
N ILE A 35 -9.98 0.82 0.65
CA ILE A 35 -9.21 0.79 1.90
C ILE A 35 -7.93 0.01 1.66
N HIS A 36 -6.78 0.68 1.64
CA HIS A 36 -5.52 -0.03 1.46
C HIS A 36 -4.88 -0.46 2.79
N SER A 37 -4.06 -1.50 2.73
CA SER A 37 -3.20 -1.91 3.82
C SER A 37 -1.81 -2.18 3.28
N VAL A 38 -0.86 -1.31 3.62
CA VAL A 38 0.55 -1.51 3.26
C VAL A 38 1.18 -2.47 4.26
N VAL A 39 1.81 -3.51 3.74
CA VAL A 39 2.52 -4.52 4.53
C VAL A 39 4.01 -4.35 4.29
N PHE A 40 4.79 -4.25 5.37
CA PHE A 40 6.24 -4.12 5.30
C PHE A 40 6.87 -5.26 4.50
N GLY A 41 7.67 -4.92 3.48
CA GLY A 41 8.25 -5.89 2.56
C GLY A 41 9.24 -6.89 3.16
N GLY A 42 9.71 -6.64 4.40
CA GLY A 42 10.54 -7.57 5.16
C GLY A 42 9.77 -8.65 5.92
N PHE A 43 8.42 -8.66 5.88
CA PHE A 43 7.63 -9.67 6.57
C PHE A 43 7.59 -10.99 5.82
N ALA A 44 7.57 -12.10 6.60
CA ALA A 44 7.43 -13.46 6.08
C ALA A 44 5.99 -13.73 5.58
N SER A 45 5.84 -14.81 4.82
CA SER A 45 4.58 -15.22 4.20
C SER A 45 3.42 -15.41 5.19
N ASN A 46 3.69 -15.95 6.38
CA ASN A 46 2.66 -16.12 7.41
C ASN A 46 2.09 -14.79 7.93
N GLU A 47 2.94 -13.77 8.03
CA GLU A 47 2.54 -12.43 8.42
C GLU A 47 1.65 -11.77 7.36
N LEU A 48 1.98 -11.97 6.08
CA LEU A 48 1.16 -11.51 4.98
C LEU A 48 -0.17 -12.26 4.92
N ALA A 49 -0.16 -13.60 5.09
CA ALA A 49 -1.35 -14.43 5.11
C ALA A 49 -2.35 -14.00 6.21
N SER A 50 -1.84 -13.74 7.41
CA SER A 50 -2.65 -13.24 8.53
C SER A 50 -3.36 -11.93 8.20
N ARG A 51 -2.69 -11.01 7.48
CA ARG A 51 -3.27 -9.72 7.08
C ARG A 51 -4.29 -9.87 5.94
N ILE A 52 -4.07 -10.80 5.03
CA ILE A 52 -5.06 -11.18 4.00
C ILE A 52 -6.32 -11.69 4.68
N ASP A 53 -6.18 -12.56 5.67
CA ASP A 53 -7.30 -13.16 6.39
C ASP A 53 -8.08 -12.15 7.22
N ASP A 54 -7.38 -11.29 7.99
CA ASP A 54 -8.02 -10.32 8.87
C ASP A 54 -8.71 -9.20 8.08
N SER A 55 -8.03 -8.61 7.09
CA SER A 55 -8.60 -7.54 6.28
C SER A 55 -9.67 -8.00 5.30
N LYS A 56 -9.75 -9.29 5.01
CA LYS A 56 -10.56 -9.84 3.91
C LYS A 56 -10.25 -9.13 2.59
N ALA A 57 -8.96 -9.03 2.29
CA ALA A 57 -8.49 -8.32 1.11
C ALA A 57 -9.04 -8.93 -0.17
N LYS A 58 -9.56 -8.08 -1.04
CA LYS A 58 -10.07 -8.48 -2.35
C LYS A 58 -8.95 -8.59 -3.39
N LEU A 59 -7.99 -7.69 -3.31
CA LEU A 59 -6.88 -7.60 -4.26
C LEU A 59 -5.56 -7.41 -3.51
N LEU A 60 -4.49 -7.95 -4.07
CA LEU A 60 -3.12 -7.77 -3.62
C LEU A 60 -2.29 -7.13 -4.73
N VAL A 61 -1.52 -6.11 -4.37
CA VAL A 61 -0.53 -5.48 -5.26
C VAL A 61 0.87 -5.82 -4.73
N THR A 62 1.74 -6.31 -5.61
CA THR A 62 3.11 -6.70 -5.25
C THR A 62 4.12 -6.41 -6.36
N ALA A 63 5.39 -6.68 -6.10
CA ALA A 63 6.46 -6.65 -7.08
C ALA A 63 7.11 -8.02 -7.21
N SER A 64 7.88 -8.25 -8.28
CA SER A 64 8.64 -9.50 -8.44
C SER A 64 9.73 -9.64 -7.39
N CYS A 65 10.43 -8.54 -7.09
CA CYS A 65 11.47 -8.51 -6.05
C CYS A 65 11.66 -7.11 -5.43
N GLY A 66 12.39 -7.05 -4.32
CA GLY A 66 12.96 -5.85 -3.74
C GLY A 66 14.48 -5.93 -3.69
N PHE A 67 15.14 -4.77 -3.79
CA PHE A 67 16.60 -4.67 -3.64
C PHE A 67 16.93 -4.14 -2.25
N GLU A 68 17.73 -4.88 -1.52
CA GLU A 68 18.33 -4.48 -0.25
C GLU A 68 19.84 -4.43 -0.38
N PRO A 69 20.54 -3.73 0.49
CA PRO A 69 22.01 -3.74 0.46
C PRO A 69 22.57 -5.16 0.49
N GLY A 70 23.25 -5.55 -0.61
CA GLY A 70 23.91 -6.83 -0.74
C GLY A 70 23.02 -8.05 -1.06
N ARG A 71 21.69 -7.87 -1.23
CA ARG A 71 20.79 -8.97 -1.61
C ARG A 71 19.56 -8.53 -2.39
N THR A 72 19.03 -9.44 -3.18
CA THR A 72 17.69 -9.35 -3.76
C THR A 72 16.72 -10.17 -2.93
N VAL A 73 15.57 -9.59 -2.58
CA VAL A 73 14.48 -10.28 -1.88
C VAL A 73 13.40 -10.64 -2.91
N GLU A 74 13.23 -11.93 -3.14
CA GLU A 74 12.23 -12.46 -4.06
C GLU A 74 10.83 -12.36 -3.42
N TYR A 75 9.96 -11.44 -3.89
CA TYR A 75 8.62 -11.29 -3.32
C TYR A 75 7.63 -12.30 -3.84
N LYS A 76 7.72 -12.69 -5.11
CA LYS A 76 6.76 -13.64 -5.71
C LYS A 76 6.62 -14.95 -4.91
N PRO A 77 7.71 -15.65 -4.51
CA PRO A 77 7.60 -16.87 -3.71
C PRO A 77 6.96 -16.63 -2.33
N LEU A 78 7.25 -15.49 -1.68
CA LEU A 78 6.65 -15.12 -0.39
C LEU A 78 5.14 -14.89 -0.50
N VAL A 79 4.74 -14.20 -1.56
CA VAL A 79 3.32 -13.91 -1.83
C VAL A 79 2.57 -15.18 -2.19
N ASP A 80 3.13 -16.05 -3.04
CA ASP A 80 2.52 -17.32 -3.41
C ASP A 80 2.26 -18.19 -2.18
N GLU A 81 3.23 -18.27 -1.30
CA GLU A 81 3.10 -19.03 -0.05
C GLU A 81 2.07 -18.38 0.88
N ALA A 82 2.03 -17.04 0.98
CA ALA A 82 1.05 -16.35 1.78
C ALA A 82 -0.39 -16.57 1.28
N VAL A 83 -0.61 -16.46 -0.03
CA VAL A 83 -1.93 -16.71 -0.66
C VAL A 83 -2.38 -18.16 -0.47
N LYS A 84 -1.44 -19.10 -0.50
CA LYS A 84 -1.71 -20.51 -0.22
C LYS A 84 -2.12 -20.76 1.24
N GLN A 85 -1.40 -20.13 2.19
CA GLN A 85 -1.65 -20.25 3.63
C GLN A 85 -2.95 -19.56 4.06
N ALA A 86 -3.29 -18.44 3.43
CA ALA A 86 -4.46 -17.67 3.78
C ALA A 86 -5.75 -18.49 3.59
N SER A 87 -6.64 -18.39 4.57
CA SER A 87 -8.00 -18.98 4.52
C SER A 87 -8.90 -18.19 3.59
N HIS A 88 -8.79 -16.86 3.64
CA HIS A 88 -9.48 -15.95 2.73
C HIS A 88 -8.79 -15.94 1.36
N LYS A 89 -9.58 -16.00 0.29
CA LYS A 89 -9.04 -15.98 -1.07
C LYS A 89 -9.19 -14.59 -1.68
N ILE A 90 -8.09 -14.05 -2.16
CA ILE A 90 -8.08 -12.82 -2.96
C ILE A 90 -8.63 -13.11 -4.35
N ASP A 91 -9.28 -12.12 -4.97
CA ASP A 91 -9.81 -12.28 -6.34
C ASP A 91 -8.70 -12.11 -7.38
N LYS A 92 -7.79 -11.16 -7.16
CA LYS A 92 -6.72 -10.80 -8.10
C LYS A 92 -5.44 -10.39 -7.40
N MET A 93 -4.32 -10.59 -8.11
CA MET A 93 -3.00 -10.07 -7.77
C MET A 93 -2.47 -9.24 -8.94
N ILE A 94 -2.07 -8.00 -8.66
CA ILE A 94 -1.35 -7.15 -9.62
C ILE A 94 0.12 -7.21 -9.28
N LEU A 95 0.97 -7.60 -10.22
CA LEU A 95 2.40 -7.75 -10.01
C LEU A 95 3.19 -6.80 -10.92
N PHE A 96 4.02 -5.97 -10.28
CA PHE A 96 5.01 -5.13 -10.96
C PHE A 96 6.30 -5.91 -11.20
N GLN A 97 6.72 -6.01 -12.46
CA GLN A 97 7.97 -6.67 -12.84
C GLN A 97 9.14 -5.73 -12.62
N ARG A 98 10.08 -6.13 -11.76
CA ARG A 98 11.34 -5.39 -11.59
C ARG A 98 12.30 -5.75 -12.71
N PRO A 99 12.93 -4.76 -13.38
CA PRO A 99 13.85 -5.03 -14.50
C PRO A 99 14.97 -6.01 -14.11
N GLY A 100 15.15 -7.05 -14.94
CA GLY A 100 16.13 -8.11 -14.72
C GLY A 100 15.74 -9.17 -13.67
N HIS A 101 14.53 -9.07 -13.12
CA HIS A 101 13.97 -10.03 -12.15
C HIS A 101 12.50 -10.34 -12.46
N GLU A 102 12.23 -10.58 -13.73
CA GLU A 102 10.88 -10.92 -14.21
C GLU A 102 10.50 -12.32 -13.78
N VAL A 103 9.23 -12.47 -13.37
CA VAL A 103 8.67 -13.76 -12.94
C VAL A 103 7.46 -14.13 -13.78
N LYS A 104 7.20 -15.43 -13.88
CA LYS A 104 6.01 -15.95 -14.56
C LYS A 104 4.75 -15.63 -13.75
N LEU A 105 3.73 -15.11 -14.43
CA LEU A 105 2.40 -14.88 -13.88
C LEU A 105 1.48 -16.08 -14.09
N ASN A 106 0.66 -16.39 -13.12
CA ASN A 106 -0.34 -17.47 -13.14
C ASN A 106 -1.73 -16.88 -13.45
N ALA A 107 -2.00 -16.63 -14.72
CA ALA A 107 -3.31 -16.16 -15.18
C ALA A 107 -4.42 -17.19 -14.87
N PRO A 108 -5.69 -16.76 -14.66
CA PRO A 108 -6.17 -15.39 -14.73
C PRO A 108 -6.13 -14.61 -13.40
N MET A 109 -5.63 -15.21 -12.33
CA MET A 109 -5.58 -14.58 -11.01
C MET A 109 -4.51 -13.48 -10.93
N GLU A 110 -3.36 -13.72 -11.56
CA GLU A 110 -2.23 -12.80 -11.58
C GLU A 110 -2.19 -12.03 -12.89
N VAL A 111 -2.09 -10.70 -12.78
CA VAL A 111 -2.05 -9.78 -13.91
C VAL A 111 -0.84 -8.84 -13.81
N SER A 112 -0.30 -8.46 -14.97
CA SER A 112 0.82 -7.52 -15.01
C SER A 112 0.38 -6.10 -14.64
N TRP A 113 1.18 -5.41 -13.85
CA TRP A 113 1.02 -3.99 -13.56
C TRP A 113 0.97 -3.15 -14.85
N GLU A 114 1.89 -3.42 -15.77
CA GLU A 114 2.01 -2.69 -17.04
C GLU A 114 0.75 -2.87 -17.88
N GLU A 115 0.21 -4.09 -17.96
CA GLU A 115 -1.03 -4.38 -18.67
C GLU A 115 -2.22 -3.65 -18.04
N VAL A 116 -2.34 -3.69 -16.71
CA VAL A 116 -3.43 -3.02 -15.99
C VAL A 116 -3.37 -1.51 -16.16
N VAL A 117 -2.16 -0.91 -16.11
CA VAL A 117 -1.98 0.53 -16.25
C VAL A 117 -2.18 0.99 -17.69
N SER A 118 -1.63 0.28 -18.68
CA SER A 118 -1.76 0.66 -20.11
C SER A 118 -3.21 0.58 -20.62
N ASN A 119 -4.01 -0.30 -20.04
CA ASN A 119 -5.43 -0.47 -20.38
C ASN A 119 -6.37 0.32 -19.44
N ALA A 120 -5.81 1.13 -18.51
CA ALA A 120 -6.62 1.90 -17.58
C ALA A 120 -7.23 3.13 -18.27
N SER A 121 -8.44 3.46 -17.88
CA SER A 121 -9.05 4.77 -18.14
C SER A 121 -8.95 5.64 -16.89
N ASP A 122 -9.08 6.95 -17.07
CA ASP A 122 -9.15 7.90 -15.97
C ASP A 122 -10.33 7.54 -15.06
N ALA A 123 -10.10 7.67 -13.76
CA ALA A 123 -11.12 7.46 -12.74
C ALA A 123 -11.39 8.77 -11.98
N ASP A 124 -12.66 9.10 -11.84
CA ASP A 124 -13.06 10.23 -10.99
C ASP A 124 -12.76 9.95 -9.52
N CYS A 125 -12.57 11.03 -8.75
CA CYS A 125 -12.49 10.93 -7.31
C CYS A 125 -13.86 10.56 -6.73
N VAL A 126 -13.88 9.50 -5.92
CA VAL A 126 -15.09 9.10 -5.21
C VAL A 126 -15.29 10.01 -3.99
N GLU A 127 -16.48 10.53 -3.83
CA GLU A 127 -16.84 11.31 -2.63
C GLU A 127 -16.85 10.42 -1.39
N MET A 128 -16.18 10.90 -0.33
CA MET A 128 -16.05 10.21 0.94
C MET A 128 -16.48 11.10 2.10
N ASN A 129 -17.22 10.54 3.06
CA ASN A 129 -17.45 11.21 4.33
C ASN A 129 -16.14 11.21 5.17
N SER A 130 -15.99 12.22 6.00
CA SER A 130 -14.78 12.39 6.83
C SER A 130 -14.49 11.23 7.78
N ASN A 131 -15.52 10.49 8.17
CA ASN A 131 -15.43 9.33 9.06
C ASN A 131 -15.32 7.98 8.32
N GLU A 132 -15.30 7.97 6.99
CA GLU A 132 -15.05 6.75 6.22
C GLU A 132 -13.57 6.37 6.26
N PHE A 133 -13.29 5.09 6.07
CA PHE A 133 -11.96 4.54 6.27
C PHE A 133 -11.05 4.76 5.06
N ALA A 134 -9.81 5.17 5.33
CA ALA A 134 -8.76 5.37 4.33
C ALA A 134 -7.85 4.14 4.21
N TYR A 135 -7.39 3.62 5.35
CA TYR A 135 -6.42 2.52 5.37
C TYR A 135 -6.44 1.73 6.68
N ILE A 136 -5.80 0.56 6.63
CA ILE A 136 -5.52 -0.31 7.77
C ILE A 136 -4.01 -0.46 7.88
N LEU A 137 -3.44 -0.18 9.06
CA LEU A 137 -2.06 -0.54 9.38
C LEU A 137 -2.01 -1.46 10.59
N TYR A 138 -1.22 -2.52 10.48
CA TYR A 138 -1.09 -3.53 11.52
C TYR A 138 0.03 -3.19 12.49
N THR A 139 -0.27 -3.30 13.77
CA THR A 139 0.71 -3.20 14.86
C THR A 139 0.95 -4.57 15.48
N SER A 140 2.11 -4.77 16.11
CA SER A 140 2.50 -6.05 16.72
C SER A 140 1.57 -6.51 17.86
N GLY A 141 0.71 -5.64 18.37
CA GLY A 141 -0.20 -5.97 19.48
C GLY A 141 0.50 -6.52 20.73
N THR A 142 -0.06 -6.28 21.90
CA THR A 142 0.48 -6.80 23.17
C THR A 142 0.26 -8.30 23.37
N THR A 143 -0.59 -8.92 22.56
CA THR A 143 -0.99 -10.34 22.64
C THR A 143 -0.31 -11.24 21.60
N GLY A 144 0.64 -10.71 20.83
CA GLY A 144 1.32 -11.45 19.75
C GLY A 144 0.53 -11.56 18.44
N THR A 145 -0.78 -11.30 18.46
CA THR A 145 -1.58 -11.24 17.23
C THR A 145 -1.59 -9.81 16.68
N PRO A 146 -1.23 -9.58 15.41
CA PRO A 146 -1.29 -8.26 14.79
C PRO A 146 -2.69 -7.66 14.89
N LYS A 147 -2.76 -6.37 15.25
CA LYS A 147 -4.03 -5.61 15.31
C LYS A 147 -4.10 -4.60 14.19
N GLY A 148 -5.12 -4.70 13.35
CA GLY A 148 -5.39 -3.75 12.28
C GLY A 148 -5.97 -2.44 12.83
N ILE A 149 -5.17 -1.38 12.80
CA ILE A 149 -5.62 -0.04 13.17
C ILE A 149 -6.21 0.63 11.92
N VAL A 150 -7.48 0.93 11.99
CA VAL A 150 -8.22 1.61 10.92
C VAL A 150 -8.16 3.12 11.11
N ARG A 151 -7.86 3.84 10.04
CA ARG A 151 -7.84 5.32 10.05
C ARG A 151 -8.95 5.87 9.17
N ASP A 152 -9.66 6.84 9.70
CA ASP A 152 -10.62 7.66 8.97
C ASP A 152 -9.90 8.73 8.11
N ILE A 153 -10.59 9.18 7.06
CA ILE A 153 -10.03 10.15 6.10
C ILE A 153 -9.87 11.53 6.75
N GLY A 154 -10.92 12.04 7.40
CA GLY A 154 -10.95 13.42 7.87
C GLY A 154 -9.98 13.69 9.00
N GLY A 155 -9.99 12.83 10.04
CA GLY A 155 -9.07 12.97 11.17
C GLY A 155 -7.61 12.81 10.75
N HIS A 156 -7.33 11.90 9.83
CA HIS A 156 -5.99 11.71 9.28
C HIS A 156 -5.47 12.95 8.56
N ILE A 157 -6.25 13.51 7.62
CA ILE A 157 -5.88 14.72 6.86
C ILE A 157 -5.63 15.90 7.80
N VAL A 158 -6.53 16.13 8.76
CA VAL A 158 -6.43 17.25 9.69
C VAL A 158 -5.16 17.13 10.54
N ALA A 159 -4.92 15.95 11.11
CA ALA A 159 -3.73 15.71 11.95
C ALA A 159 -2.44 15.93 11.17
N LEU A 160 -2.33 15.40 9.94
CA LEU A 160 -1.12 15.52 9.14
C LEU A 160 -0.87 16.96 8.66
N LYS A 161 -1.88 17.66 8.20
CA LYS A 161 -1.73 19.07 7.81
C LYS A 161 -1.33 19.95 9.00
N TRP A 162 -1.90 19.68 10.17
CA TRP A 162 -1.57 20.41 11.38
C TRP A 162 -0.12 20.16 11.83
N THR A 163 0.32 18.89 11.84
CA THR A 163 1.69 18.54 12.26
C THR A 163 2.76 19.07 11.31
N MET A 164 2.54 18.97 9.99
CA MET A 164 3.49 19.53 9.01
C MET A 164 3.72 21.03 9.24
N LYS A 165 2.65 21.77 9.52
CA LYS A 165 2.75 23.21 9.76
C LYS A 165 3.31 23.55 11.13
N ASN A 166 2.76 22.96 12.21
CA ASN A 166 2.97 23.47 13.55
C ASN A 166 4.10 22.76 14.32
N ILE A 167 4.47 21.55 13.90
CA ILE A 167 5.56 20.78 14.52
C ILE A 167 6.82 20.85 13.66
N TYR A 168 6.66 20.56 12.35
CA TYR A 168 7.81 20.48 11.43
C TYR A 168 8.13 21.80 10.73
N ASN A 169 7.20 22.76 10.74
CA ASN A 169 7.34 24.07 10.07
C ASN A 169 7.67 23.94 8.58
N ILE A 170 7.02 23.00 7.88
CA ILE A 170 7.21 22.69 6.47
C ILE A 170 6.19 23.44 5.61
N ASP A 171 6.64 23.96 4.48
CA ASP A 171 5.82 24.61 3.46
C ASP A 171 5.92 23.93 2.08
N SER A 172 5.13 24.41 1.10
CA SER A 172 5.00 23.79 -0.23
C SER A 172 6.30 23.76 -1.03
N ASP A 173 7.19 24.71 -0.78
CA ASP A 173 8.48 24.82 -1.50
C ASP A 173 9.60 23.98 -0.89
N ASP A 174 9.32 23.34 0.27
CA ASP A 174 10.30 22.51 0.95
C ASP A 174 10.44 21.13 0.32
N ILE A 175 11.62 20.53 0.54
CA ILE A 175 11.88 19.13 0.23
C ILE A 175 11.89 18.36 1.55
N TRP A 176 10.97 17.41 1.67
CA TRP A 176 10.78 16.61 2.87
C TRP A 176 11.33 15.19 2.70
N TRP A 177 12.12 14.74 3.66
CA TRP A 177 12.56 13.36 3.77
C TRP A 177 12.29 12.81 5.17
N SER A 178 11.61 11.67 5.24
CA SER A 178 11.37 10.92 6.46
C SER A 178 12.05 9.55 6.35
N ALA A 179 13.02 9.28 7.23
CA ALA A 179 13.76 8.01 7.26
C ALA A 179 12.88 6.91 7.91
N SER A 180 12.00 6.32 7.12
CA SER A 180 11.08 5.26 7.54
C SER A 180 10.65 4.44 6.33
N ASP A 181 9.82 3.42 6.54
CA ASP A 181 9.19 2.62 5.49
C ASP A 181 7.68 2.85 5.50
N ILE A 182 7.05 2.83 4.31
CA ILE A 182 5.61 3.06 4.14
C ILE A 182 4.73 1.97 4.78
N GLY A 183 5.28 0.82 5.11
CA GLY A 183 4.62 -0.23 5.89
C GLY A 183 4.47 0.11 7.38
N TRP A 184 5.10 1.19 7.86
CA TRP A 184 5.01 1.69 9.22
C TRP A 184 4.28 3.03 9.27
N ILE A 185 3.63 3.32 10.41
CA ILE A 185 2.78 4.51 10.54
C ILE A 185 3.54 5.82 10.24
N VAL A 186 4.80 5.92 10.60
CA VAL A 186 5.62 7.11 10.33
C VAL A 186 5.86 7.27 8.83
N GLY A 187 6.33 6.22 8.14
CA GLY A 187 6.56 6.26 6.70
C GLY A 187 5.27 6.46 5.91
N HIS A 188 4.23 5.69 6.22
CA HIS A 188 2.92 5.82 5.61
C HIS A 188 2.38 7.25 5.69
N SER A 189 2.47 7.87 6.86
CA SER A 189 1.97 9.22 7.11
C SER A 189 2.91 10.30 6.56
N TYR A 190 4.21 10.21 6.84
CA TYR A 190 5.16 11.30 6.61
C TYR A 190 6.11 11.11 5.42
N ILE A 191 6.05 10.00 4.70
CA ILE A 191 6.64 9.90 3.35
C ILE A 191 5.56 10.19 2.30
N VAL A 192 4.33 9.70 2.49
CA VAL A 192 3.30 9.77 1.45
C VAL A 192 2.30 10.91 1.72
N TYR A 193 1.44 10.77 2.71
CA TYR A 193 0.26 11.63 2.83
C TYR A 193 0.56 13.04 3.31
N ALA A 194 1.35 13.20 4.37
CA ALA A 194 1.61 14.52 4.97
C ALA A 194 2.28 15.49 4.00
N PRO A 195 3.40 15.12 3.32
CA PRO A 195 4.03 16.01 2.35
C PRO A 195 3.11 16.29 1.15
N LEU A 196 2.37 15.31 0.65
CA LEU A 196 1.44 15.53 -0.47
C LEU A 196 0.27 16.44 -0.08
N PHE A 197 -0.29 16.32 1.14
CA PHE A 197 -1.31 17.24 1.64
C PHE A 197 -0.77 18.66 1.85
N LYS A 198 0.51 18.79 2.15
CA LYS A 198 1.17 20.08 2.27
C LYS A 198 1.52 20.68 0.91
N GLY A 199 1.69 19.85 -0.11
CA GLY A 199 2.12 20.23 -1.46
C GLY A 199 3.63 20.39 -1.61
N CYS A 200 4.42 19.83 -0.68
CA CYS A 200 5.88 19.85 -0.76
C CYS A 200 6.42 18.60 -1.48
N THR A 201 7.68 18.67 -1.91
CA THR A 201 8.38 17.52 -2.49
C THR A 201 8.70 16.49 -1.41
N THR A 202 8.37 15.22 -1.65
CA THR A 202 8.76 14.11 -0.77
C THR A 202 9.84 13.25 -1.39
N VAL A 203 10.73 12.74 -0.55
CA VAL A 203 11.79 11.80 -0.97
C VAL A 203 11.40 10.39 -0.54
N LEU A 204 11.39 9.48 -1.49
CA LEU A 204 11.22 8.04 -1.29
C LEU A 204 12.57 7.35 -1.49
N PHE A 205 13.07 6.63 -0.48
CA PHE A 205 14.38 5.97 -0.51
C PHE A 205 14.31 4.55 0.04
#